data_56862a3263f2912310a0c2778a4f4e12
#
_entry.id   56862a3263f2912310a0c2778a4f4e12
#
_cell.length_a   1.000
_cell.length_b   1.000
_cell.length_c   1.000
_cell.angle_alpha   90.00
_cell.angle_beta   90.00
_cell.angle_gamma   90.00
#
_symmetry.space_group_name_H-M   'P 1'
#
loop_
_entity.id
_entity.type
_entity.pdbx_description
1 polymer ?
#
loop_
_entity_poly.entity_id
_entity_poly.type
_entity_poly.pdbx_seq_one_letter_code
_entity_poly.pdbx_strand_id
1 'polypeptide(L)'
;MAEECNPTFAKVDAALDLLTKSKSLHILMILDRKAGPLRFSQIKNAVESSSTTVSRRLKELEDDGLVVRRLLDDDSTITYELSEDGKLLSPIMQDLFDWSESR
;
A
#
# COMPACT_ATOMS: atom_id res chain seq x y z
N MET A 1 -9.66 -29.20 8.75
CA MET A 1 -9.71 -28.68 8.85
C MET A 1 -10.15 -27.94 8.54
N ALA A 2 -10.71 -28.05 8.36
CA ALA A 2 -10.90 -27.27 8.01
C ALA A 2 -11.10 -26.37 8.52
N GLU A 3 -11.08 -26.33 9.11
CA GLU A 3 -10.98 -25.49 9.55
C GLU A 3 -10.45 -24.66 9.38
N GLU A 4 -9.96 -25.04 9.05
CA GLU A 4 -9.25 -24.20 8.73
C GLU A 4 -9.73 -23.09 8.10
N CYS A 5 -10.55 -23.08 7.35
CA CYS A 5 -11.14 -21.90 6.80
C CYS A 5 -12.20 -21.38 7.72
N ASN A 6 -11.79 -20.65 8.69
CA ASN A 6 -12.73 -19.90 9.49
C ASN A 6 -13.19 -18.71 8.64
N PRO A 7 -14.46 -18.67 8.18
CA PRO A 7 -14.91 -17.57 7.31
C PRO A 7 -14.76 -16.20 7.94
N THR A 8 -14.72 -16.14 9.27
CA THR A 8 -14.51 -14.88 9.98
C THR A 8 -13.17 -14.24 9.64
N PHE A 9 -12.15 -15.06 9.40
CA PHE A 9 -10.82 -14.55 9.14
C PHE A 9 -10.38 -14.65 7.68
N ALA A 10 -11.20 -15.23 6.80
CA ALA A 10 -10.78 -15.46 5.42
C ALA A 10 -10.38 -14.18 4.71
N LYS A 11 -11.17 -13.11 4.89
CA LYS A 11 -10.86 -11.82 4.25
C LYS A 11 -9.66 -11.15 4.89
N VAL A 12 -9.53 -11.29 6.20
CA VAL A 12 -8.36 -10.74 6.90
C VAL A 12 -7.09 -11.43 6.44
N ASP A 13 -7.14 -12.75 6.29
CA ASP A 13 -5.99 -13.51 5.82
C ASP A 13 -5.57 -13.06 4.43
N ALA A 14 -6.53 -12.83 3.53
CA ALA A 14 -6.24 -12.35 2.19
C ALA A 14 -5.59 -10.96 2.23
N ALA A 15 -6.12 -10.08 3.07
CA ALA A 15 -5.56 -8.74 3.23
C ALA A 15 -4.14 -8.82 3.78
N LEU A 16 -3.89 -9.66 4.78
CA LEU A 16 -2.58 -9.81 5.37
C LEU A 16 -1.56 -10.38 4.38
N ASP A 17 -1.99 -11.31 3.52
CA ASP A 17 -1.10 -11.85 2.50
C ASP A 17 -0.50 -10.74 1.63
N LEU A 18 -1.27 -9.72 1.35
CA LEU A 18 -0.79 -8.58 0.56
C LEU A 18 -0.03 -7.58 1.44
N LEU A 19 -0.63 -7.16 2.55
CA LEU A 19 -0.11 -6.07 3.36
C LEU A 19 1.18 -6.41 4.08
N THR A 20 1.42 -7.70 4.36
CA THR A 20 2.64 -8.11 5.06
C THR A 20 3.81 -8.41 4.15
N LYS A 21 3.63 -8.29 2.84
CA LYS A 21 4.77 -8.42 1.93
C LYS A 21 5.73 -7.25 2.17
N SER A 22 7.01 -7.52 1.92
CA SER A 22 8.04 -6.52 2.16
C SER A 22 7.70 -5.18 1.51
N LYS A 23 7.65 -4.14 2.31
CA LYS A 23 7.43 -2.75 1.89
C LYS A 23 6.01 -2.42 1.43
N SER A 24 5.07 -3.38 1.39
CA SER A 24 3.69 -3.08 0.99
C SER A 24 3.07 -2.00 1.86
N LEU A 25 3.09 -2.23 3.17
CA LEU A 25 2.47 -1.30 4.11
C LEU A 25 3.22 0.02 4.16
N HIS A 26 4.54 -0.02 4.01
CA HIS A 26 5.34 1.21 3.96
C HIS A 26 4.92 2.10 2.79
N ILE A 27 4.70 1.51 1.62
CA ILE A 27 4.27 2.25 0.45
C ILE A 27 2.91 2.90 0.70
N LEU A 28 1.97 2.13 1.24
CA LEU A 28 0.64 2.66 1.54
C LEU A 28 0.71 3.79 2.55
N MET A 29 1.55 3.66 3.58
CA MET A 29 1.71 4.70 4.59
C MET A 29 2.29 5.98 4.01
N ILE A 30 3.26 5.87 3.11
CA ILE A 30 3.86 7.05 2.48
C ILE A 30 2.83 7.76 1.61
N LEU A 31 2.05 7.01 0.84
CA LEU A 31 1.01 7.61 0.00
C LEU A 31 -0.05 8.28 0.86
N ASP A 32 -0.38 7.69 2.00
CA ASP A 32 -1.35 8.26 2.92
C ASP A 32 -0.82 9.57 3.53
N ARG A 33 0.42 9.56 4.01
CA ARG A 33 1.00 10.73 4.68
C ARG A 33 1.20 11.92 3.75
N LYS A 34 1.60 11.66 2.52
CA LYS A 34 1.84 12.74 1.56
C LYS A 34 0.56 13.30 0.99
N ALA A 35 -0.55 12.55 1.15
CA ALA A 35 -1.89 13.03 0.79
C ALA A 35 -1.97 13.54 -0.64
N GLY A 36 -1.28 12.89 -1.56
CA GLY A 36 -1.33 13.29 -2.96
C GLY A 36 -0.52 12.36 -3.83
N PRO A 37 -0.57 12.56 -5.15
CA PRO A 37 0.17 11.70 -6.07
C PRO A 37 1.67 11.80 -5.86
N LEU A 38 2.35 10.66 -5.91
CA LEU A 38 3.79 10.60 -5.81
C LEU A 38 4.36 9.86 -7.02
N ARG A 39 5.54 10.27 -7.45
CA ARG A 39 6.26 9.57 -8.52
C ARG A 39 6.96 8.35 -7.95
N PHE A 40 7.28 7.42 -8.83
CA PHE A 40 7.97 6.20 -8.46
C PHE A 40 9.24 6.48 -7.64
N SER A 41 10.07 7.41 -8.10
CA SER A 41 11.34 7.72 -7.43
C SER A 41 11.12 8.26 -6.02
N GLN A 42 10.07 9.06 -5.83
CA GLN A 42 9.75 9.60 -4.52
C GLN A 42 9.34 8.49 -3.56
N ILE A 43 8.53 7.55 -4.04
CA ILE A 43 8.11 6.40 -3.23
C ILE A 43 9.31 5.53 -2.89
N LYS A 44 10.12 5.20 -3.90
CA LYS A 44 11.29 4.36 -3.71
C LYS A 44 12.24 4.92 -2.65
N ASN A 45 12.51 6.22 -2.75
CA ASN A 45 13.41 6.87 -1.81
C ASN A 45 12.82 6.91 -0.40
N ALA A 46 11.51 7.16 -0.30
CA ALA A 46 10.86 7.26 1.00
C ALA A 46 10.83 5.92 1.74
N VAL A 47 10.64 4.81 1.02
CA VAL A 47 10.59 3.49 1.66
C VAL A 47 11.96 2.81 1.69
N GLU A 48 12.97 3.43 1.10
CA GLU A 48 14.35 2.93 1.13
C GLU A 48 14.44 1.48 0.66
N SER A 49 13.97 1.24 -0.55
CA SER A 49 13.95 -0.11 -1.09
C SER A 49 14.44 -0.11 -2.54
N SER A 50 14.67 -1.31 -3.07
CA SER A 50 15.10 -1.46 -4.45
C SER A 50 13.97 -1.16 -5.43
N SER A 51 14.34 -0.77 -6.65
CA SER A 51 13.34 -0.52 -7.70
C SER A 51 12.50 -1.75 -7.99
N THR A 52 13.13 -2.93 -7.97
CA THR A 52 12.42 -4.17 -8.23
C THR A 52 11.32 -4.43 -7.20
N THR A 53 11.65 -4.26 -5.92
CA THR A 53 10.67 -4.48 -4.86
C THR A 53 9.54 -3.47 -4.95
N VAL A 54 9.87 -2.17 -5.09
CA VAL A 54 8.85 -1.12 -5.15
C VAL A 54 7.93 -1.34 -6.36
N SER A 55 8.50 -1.65 -7.51
CA SER A 55 7.72 -1.88 -8.72
C SER A 55 6.76 -3.04 -8.53
N ARG A 56 7.23 -4.14 -7.95
CA ARG A 56 6.40 -5.31 -7.70
C ARG A 56 5.28 -5.01 -6.72
N ARG A 57 5.59 -4.34 -5.63
CA ARG A 57 4.57 -4.02 -4.62
C ARG A 57 3.52 -3.07 -5.17
N LEU A 58 3.94 -2.04 -5.91
CA LEU A 58 2.99 -1.11 -6.52
C LEU A 58 2.05 -1.83 -7.48
N LYS A 59 2.58 -2.75 -8.27
CA LYS A 59 1.75 -3.52 -9.19
C LYS A 59 0.72 -4.36 -8.44
N GLU A 60 1.14 -5.03 -7.38
CA GLU A 60 0.24 -5.85 -6.56
C GLU A 60 -0.84 -5.00 -5.89
N LEU A 61 -0.44 -3.85 -5.36
CA LEU A 61 -1.39 -2.95 -4.70
C LEU A 61 -2.37 -2.36 -5.70
N GLU A 62 -1.90 -2.05 -6.90
CA GLU A 62 -2.77 -1.58 -7.97
C GLU A 62 -3.74 -2.66 -8.39
N ASP A 63 -3.27 -3.89 -8.57
CA ASP A 63 -4.11 -5.02 -8.98
C ASP A 63 -5.19 -5.31 -7.93
N ASP A 64 -4.88 -5.09 -6.66
CA ASP A 64 -5.83 -5.30 -5.57
C ASP A 64 -6.79 -4.11 -5.38
N GLY A 65 -6.56 -3.02 -6.09
CA GLY A 65 -7.44 -1.87 -6.03
C GLY A 65 -7.18 -0.89 -4.91
N LEU A 66 -6.01 -0.96 -4.28
CA LEU A 66 -5.66 -0.04 -3.19
C LEU A 66 -4.90 1.18 -3.66
N VAL A 67 -4.26 1.08 -4.82
CA VAL A 67 -3.45 2.15 -5.39
C VAL A 67 -3.89 2.41 -6.81
N VAL A 68 -3.90 3.68 -7.19
CA VAL A 68 -4.23 4.10 -8.56
C VAL A 68 -2.96 4.63 -9.20
N ARG A 69 -2.70 4.17 -10.42
CA ARG A 69 -1.59 4.63 -11.23
C ARG A 69 -2.15 5.60 -12.26
N ARG A 70 -1.59 6.78 -12.33
CA ARG A 70 -2.08 7.81 -13.25
C ARG A 70 -0.97 8.30 -14.17
N LEU A 71 -1.34 8.56 -15.40
CA LEU A 71 -0.46 9.21 -16.36
C LEU A 71 -0.88 10.67 -16.44
N LEU A 72 0.07 11.58 -16.22
CA LEU A 72 -0.25 13.00 -16.25
C LEU A 72 -0.44 13.50 -17.68
N ASP A 73 -0.95 14.73 -17.82
CA ASP A 73 -1.32 15.29 -19.10
C ASP A 73 -0.17 15.37 -20.11
N ASP A 74 1.06 15.39 -19.63
CA ASP A 74 2.22 15.42 -20.51
C ASP A 74 2.57 14.04 -21.08
N ASP A 75 1.80 13.02 -20.73
CA ASP A 75 1.96 11.64 -21.19
C ASP A 75 3.33 11.04 -20.88
N SER A 76 4.09 11.66 -20.00
CA SER A 76 5.43 11.16 -19.68
C SER A 76 5.63 10.90 -18.20
N THR A 77 4.76 11.46 -17.34
CA THR A 77 4.92 11.37 -15.90
C THR A 77 3.86 10.45 -15.31
N ILE A 78 4.32 9.41 -14.63
CA ILE A 78 3.43 8.48 -13.96
C ILE A 78 3.47 8.76 -12.47
N THR A 79 2.29 8.85 -11.85
CA THR A 79 2.17 9.03 -10.41
C THR A 79 1.29 7.94 -9.82
N TYR A 80 1.41 7.77 -8.50
CA TYR A 80 0.65 6.79 -7.75
C TYR A 80 -0.01 7.49 -6.57
N GLU A 81 -1.22 7.06 -6.25
CA GLU A 81 -1.94 7.58 -5.08
C GLU A 81 -2.87 6.50 -4.56
N LEU A 82 -3.36 6.67 -3.34
CA LEU A 82 -4.32 5.73 -2.78
C LEU A 82 -5.65 5.86 -3.53
N SER A 83 -6.27 4.71 -3.80
CA SER A 83 -7.64 4.69 -4.30
C SER A 83 -8.59 5.04 -3.16
N GLU A 84 -9.88 5.16 -3.46
CA GLU A 84 -10.89 5.36 -2.41
C GLU A 84 -10.84 4.21 -1.40
N ASP A 85 -10.69 2.99 -1.88
CA ASP A 85 -10.58 1.82 -1.00
C ASP A 85 -9.29 1.88 -0.18
N GLY A 86 -8.19 2.29 -0.81
CA GLY A 86 -6.91 2.44 -0.10
C GLY A 86 -7.00 3.48 1.00
N LYS A 87 -7.76 4.55 0.79
CA LYS A 87 -7.93 5.59 1.80
C LYS A 87 -8.66 5.10 3.04
N LEU A 88 -9.47 4.06 2.91
CA LEU A 88 -10.16 3.48 4.06
C LEU A 88 -9.19 2.83 5.04
N LEU A 89 -7.97 2.51 4.58
CA LEU A 89 -6.94 1.99 5.46
C LEU A 89 -6.27 3.06 6.31
N SER A 90 -6.48 4.34 5.99
CA SER A 90 -5.78 5.43 6.67
C SER A 90 -5.89 5.37 8.20
N PRO A 91 -7.10 5.29 8.78
CA PRO A 91 -7.20 5.22 10.24
C PRO A 91 -6.55 3.96 10.82
N ILE A 92 -6.63 2.85 10.10
CA ILE A 92 -6.02 1.60 10.55
C ILE A 92 -4.50 1.73 10.57
N MET A 93 -3.93 2.30 9.51
CA MET A 93 -2.48 2.51 9.43
C MET A 93 -2.00 3.51 10.47
N GLN A 94 -2.76 4.57 10.69
CA GLN A 94 -2.41 5.57 11.68
C GLN A 94 -2.41 4.95 13.08
N ASP A 95 -3.43 4.15 13.38
CA ASP A 95 -3.52 3.48 14.68
C ASP A 95 -2.37 2.50 14.86
N LEU A 96 -2.01 1.77 13.82
CA LEU A 96 -0.88 0.84 13.88
C LEU A 96 0.42 1.59 14.14
N PHE A 97 0.63 2.70 13.46
CA PHE A 97 1.81 3.53 13.65
C PHE A 97 1.87 4.04 15.10
N ASP A 98 0.78 4.61 15.58
CA ASP A 98 0.71 5.16 16.94
C ASP A 98 0.98 4.09 17.99
N TRP A 99 0.39 2.93 17.80
CA TRP A 99 0.61 1.80 18.71
C TRP A 99 2.08 1.39 18.73
N SER A 100 2.70 1.32 17.56
CA SER A 100 4.11 0.95 17.44
C SER A 100 5.01 1.96 18.14
N GLU A 101 4.71 3.25 17.98
CA GLU A 101 5.52 4.31 18.58
C GLU A 101 5.40 4.36 20.10
N SER A 102 4.28 3.88 20.62
CA SER A 102 4.05 3.90 22.08
C SER A 102 4.68 2.72 22.82
N ARG A 103 5.24 1.77 22.10
CA ARG A 103 5.85 0.58 22.73
C ARG A 103 7.22 0.84 23.28
#